data_86225c9af1a609f7051a61dd1189759e
#
_entry.id   86225c9af1a609f7051a61dd1189759e
#
_cell.length_a   1.000
_cell.length_b   1.000
_cell.length_c   1.000
_cell.angle_alpha   90.00
_cell.angle_beta   90.00
_cell.angle_gamma   90.00
#
_symmetry.space_group_name_H-M   'P 1'
#
loop_
_entity.id
_entity.type
_entity.pdbx_description
1 polymer ?
#
loop_
_entity_poly.entity_id
_entity_poly.type
_entity_poly.pdbx_seq_one_letter_code
_entity_poly.pdbx_strand_id
1 'polypeptide(L)'
;MPRRTGSATLPLHTGRAPAWLFQRMARLAPAIAEAIVLEHGRRAFLERLSDPRWFQAFGCVLGFDWHSSGVTTTVCGALKEGLAPRAADLGIYVAGGKGKTSRQTPNELREIGSIVGMDGARLAYNSRMAAKVDSAAVQDGFDIYHHSFFLSTDGEWAVVQQGMREGDGTARRYHWLGSKVSDFVNEPHAAIASDAAPAPTETGEQGVLNLVATESAGARSSSAEFARQEPRLVAREIARVITLALPSRHWVDVKKDINPAHLRKVLLSTYEANPQNFEQVLAVPGVGAKAVRALALVAEVVYGTPASMRDPARFSFAHGGKDRHPYPVNREVYDHSVEWLREAVAKARVGRSEQLRALERLAEFEHPE
;
A
#
# COMPACT_ATOMS: atom_id res chain seq x y z
N MET A 1 -7.34 42.30 2.98
CA MET A 1 -7.24 40.87 3.31
C MET A 1 -7.65 40.07 2.08
N PRO A 2 -6.78 39.24 1.50
CA PRO A 2 -7.15 38.46 0.33
C PRO A 2 -8.05 37.30 0.77
N ARG A 3 -9.23 37.20 0.16
CA ARG A 3 -10.15 36.05 0.32
C ARG A 3 -9.48 34.79 -0.25
N ARG A 4 -9.20 33.82 0.60
CA ARG A 4 -8.85 32.47 0.19
C ARG A 4 -10.12 31.77 -0.33
N THR A 5 -10.25 31.64 -1.64
CA THR A 5 -11.24 30.74 -2.27
C THR A 5 -10.64 29.35 -2.32
N GLY A 6 -11.14 28.45 -1.46
CA GLY A 6 -10.66 27.07 -1.36
C GLY A 6 -11.13 26.20 -2.51
N SER A 7 -10.31 26.08 -3.53
CA SER A 7 -10.26 24.91 -4.42
C SER A 7 -8.80 24.70 -4.78
N ALA A 8 -8.08 23.93 -3.97
CA ALA A 8 -6.77 23.46 -4.33
C ALA A 8 -6.94 22.16 -5.14
N THR A 9 -6.95 22.28 -6.45
CA THR A 9 -6.57 21.17 -7.32
C THR A 9 -5.09 20.96 -7.07
N LEU A 10 -4.73 19.86 -6.38
CA LEU A 10 -3.34 19.55 -6.09
C LEU A 10 -2.67 19.17 -7.42
N PRO A 11 -1.73 19.97 -7.92
CA PRO A 11 -0.93 19.53 -9.05
C PRO A 11 -0.09 18.34 -8.58
N LEU A 12 0.05 17.32 -9.43
CA LEU A 12 1.09 16.31 -9.31
C LEU A 12 2.42 17.03 -9.12
N HIS A 13 2.90 17.06 -7.86
CA HIS A 13 4.23 17.54 -7.61
C HIS A 13 5.21 16.47 -8.10
N THR A 14 5.57 16.53 -9.38
CA THR A 14 6.66 15.74 -9.99
C THR A 14 8.03 16.11 -9.41
N GLY A 15 8.07 17.10 -8.53
CA GLY A 15 9.26 17.58 -7.84
C GLY A 15 9.72 16.68 -6.71
N ARG A 16 11.03 16.68 -6.46
CA ARG A 16 11.62 16.18 -5.22
C ARG A 16 11.35 17.21 -4.12
N ALA A 17 11.16 16.75 -2.87
CA ALA A 17 11.20 17.67 -1.73
C ALA A 17 12.47 18.53 -1.79
N PRO A 18 12.42 19.84 -1.47
CA PRO A 18 13.60 20.66 -1.39
C PRO A 18 14.69 19.97 -0.55
N ALA A 19 15.92 19.99 -1.01
CA ALA A 19 17.03 19.28 -0.33
C ALA A 19 17.15 19.68 1.15
N TRP A 20 16.96 20.96 1.46
CA TRP A 20 17.01 21.46 2.82
C TRP A 20 15.89 20.89 3.71
N LEU A 21 14.68 20.68 3.14
CA LEU A 21 13.55 20.07 3.86
C LEU A 21 13.82 18.59 4.11
N PHE A 22 14.25 17.87 3.07
CA PHE A 22 14.56 16.45 3.17
C PHE A 22 15.65 16.18 4.22
N GLN A 23 16.73 16.99 4.24
CA GLN A 23 17.78 16.88 5.24
C GLN A 23 17.26 17.09 6.67
N ARG A 24 16.31 18.02 6.88
CA ARG A 24 15.67 18.19 8.18
C ARG A 24 14.82 16.99 8.56
N MET A 25 14.02 16.51 7.62
CA MET A 25 13.19 15.32 7.83
C MET A 25 14.05 14.09 8.16
N ALA A 26 15.18 13.89 7.46
CA ALA A 26 16.11 12.80 7.71
C ALA A 26 16.83 12.87 9.08
N ARG A 27 16.79 14.04 9.75
CA ARG A 27 17.27 14.21 11.14
C ARG A 27 16.15 14.08 12.16
N LEU A 28 14.98 14.67 11.90
CA LEU A 28 13.88 14.68 12.85
C LEU A 28 13.11 13.35 12.87
N ALA A 29 12.87 12.73 11.71
CA ALA A 29 12.12 11.48 11.63
C ALA A 29 12.75 10.33 12.44
N PRO A 30 14.07 10.05 12.33
CA PRO A 30 14.70 9.03 13.15
C PRO A 30 14.74 9.38 14.64
N ALA A 31 14.85 10.67 15.00
CA ALA A 31 14.83 11.08 16.40
C ALA A 31 13.46 10.83 17.07
N ILE A 32 12.36 11.06 16.33
CA ILE A 32 11.02 10.73 16.79
C ILE A 32 10.83 9.21 16.85
N ALA A 33 11.28 8.49 15.80
CA ALA A 33 11.21 7.03 15.78
C ALA A 33 11.99 6.41 16.94
N GLU A 34 13.19 6.92 17.25
CA GLU A 34 13.98 6.51 18.40
C GLU A 34 13.23 6.74 19.72
N ALA A 35 12.66 7.91 19.93
CA ALA A 35 11.88 8.22 21.14
C ALA A 35 10.73 7.20 21.31
N ILE A 36 10.00 6.88 20.23
CA ILE A 36 8.92 5.90 20.26
C ILE A 36 9.46 4.51 20.59
N VAL A 37 10.55 4.09 19.93
CA VAL A 37 11.12 2.74 20.13
C VAL A 37 11.63 2.58 21.56
N LEU A 38 12.27 3.59 22.12
CA LEU A 38 12.80 3.54 23.48
C LEU A 38 11.71 3.55 24.54
N GLU A 39 10.61 4.26 24.32
CA GLU A 39 9.50 4.39 25.27
C GLU A 39 8.49 3.23 25.19
N HIS A 40 8.14 2.86 23.95
CA HIS A 40 7.00 1.98 23.68
C HIS A 40 7.37 0.69 22.91
N GLY A 41 8.63 0.56 22.52
CA GLY A 41 9.14 -0.59 21.81
C GLY A 41 8.97 -0.51 20.27
N ARG A 42 9.70 -1.39 19.60
CA ARG A 42 9.75 -1.48 18.12
C ARG A 42 8.39 -1.81 17.51
N ARG A 43 7.64 -2.70 18.13
CA ARG A 43 6.29 -3.08 17.68
C ARG A 43 5.36 -1.87 17.62
N ALA A 44 5.35 -1.04 18.67
CA ALA A 44 4.52 0.17 18.70
C ALA A 44 4.86 1.14 17.56
N PHE A 45 6.15 1.30 17.23
CA PHE A 45 6.55 2.11 16.08
C PHE A 45 6.02 1.55 14.75
N LEU A 46 6.11 0.22 14.52
CA LEU A 46 5.58 -0.43 13.32
C LEU A 46 4.05 -0.34 13.23
N GLU A 47 3.35 -0.48 14.35
CA GLU A 47 1.89 -0.30 14.45
C GLU A 47 1.50 1.13 14.04
N ARG A 48 2.24 2.14 14.48
CA ARG A 48 2.01 3.55 14.10
C ARG A 48 2.25 3.79 12.60
N LEU A 49 3.32 3.24 12.03
CA LEU A 49 3.56 3.32 10.58
C LEU A 49 2.43 2.70 9.76
N SER A 50 1.74 1.69 10.31
CA SER A 50 0.60 1.04 9.66
C SER A 50 -0.73 1.78 9.83
N ASP A 51 -0.80 2.83 10.66
CA ASP A 51 -1.96 3.71 10.80
C ASP A 51 -1.85 4.90 9.82
N PRO A 52 -2.77 5.02 8.86
CA PRO A 52 -2.72 6.10 7.86
C PRO A 52 -2.80 7.50 8.44
N ARG A 53 -3.54 7.68 9.54
CA ARG A 53 -3.73 8.99 10.19
C ARG A 53 -2.47 9.40 10.91
N TRP A 54 -1.92 8.48 11.71
CA TRP A 54 -0.65 8.74 12.37
C TRP A 54 0.46 9.02 11.36
N PHE A 55 0.53 8.24 10.28
CA PHE A 55 1.54 8.44 9.24
C PHE A 55 1.41 9.82 8.58
N GLN A 56 0.18 10.27 8.34
CA GLN A 56 -0.08 11.60 7.76
C GLN A 56 0.32 12.71 8.74
N ALA A 57 -0.10 12.61 10.01
CA ALA A 57 0.27 13.56 11.07
C ALA A 57 1.79 13.60 11.25
N PHE A 58 2.46 12.45 11.22
CA PHE A 58 3.91 12.37 11.28
C PHE A 58 4.58 13.12 10.12
N GLY A 59 4.07 12.98 8.90
CA GLY A 59 4.53 13.75 7.75
C GLY A 59 4.42 15.27 7.95
N CYS A 60 3.30 15.73 8.51
CA CYS A 60 3.09 17.15 8.84
C CYS A 60 4.06 17.65 9.92
N VAL A 61 4.26 16.88 10.98
CA VAL A 61 5.24 17.18 12.04
C VAL A 61 6.65 17.35 11.47
N LEU A 62 7.00 16.53 10.47
CA LEU A 62 8.27 16.64 9.78
C LEU A 62 8.38 17.86 8.86
N GLY A 63 7.25 18.55 8.61
CA GLY A 63 7.19 19.77 7.79
C GLY A 63 6.72 19.56 6.36
N PHE A 64 6.11 18.40 6.07
CA PHE A 64 5.52 18.13 4.76
C PHE A 64 4.07 18.65 4.69
N ASP A 65 3.62 19.05 3.49
CA ASP A 65 2.26 19.51 3.29
C ASP A 65 1.24 18.38 3.47
N TRP A 66 0.15 18.66 4.18
CA TRP A 66 -0.95 17.73 4.44
C TRP A 66 -1.54 17.10 3.19
N HIS A 67 -1.62 17.85 2.10
CA HIS A 67 -2.32 17.43 0.88
C HIS A 67 -1.44 16.78 -0.18
N SER A 68 -0.15 16.62 0.08
CA SER A 68 0.77 16.12 -0.94
C SER A 68 0.90 14.61 -0.95
N SER A 69 0.68 13.97 -2.11
CA SER A 69 1.02 12.56 -2.33
C SER A 69 2.52 12.27 -2.13
N GLY A 70 3.36 13.31 -2.20
CA GLY A 70 4.79 13.23 -1.93
C GLY A 70 5.16 12.86 -0.50
N VAL A 71 4.25 13.03 0.47
CA VAL A 71 4.50 12.71 1.89
C VAL A 71 5.00 11.28 2.07
N THR A 72 4.37 10.30 1.41
CA THR A 72 4.71 8.89 1.56
C THR A 72 6.17 8.61 1.18
N THR A 73 6.56 9.04 0.00
CA THR A 73 7.90 8.78 -0.53
C THR A 73 8.98 9.52 0.26
N THR A 74 8.67 10.73 0.72
CA THR A 74 9.63 11.58 1.43
C THR A 74 9.80 11.12 2.87
N VAL A 75 8.72 10.80 3.58
CA VAL A 75 8.78 10.28 4.96
C VAL A 75 9.49 8.93 5.01
N CYS A 76 9.12 7.98 4.14
CA CYS A 76 9.81 6.68 4.08
C CYS A 76 11.29 6.83 3.71
N GLY A 77 11.62 7.74 2.79
CA GLY A 77 13.01 8.03 2.42
C GLY A 77 13.80 8.64 3.58
N ALA A 78 13.22 9.60 4.31
CA ALA A 78 13.84 10.23 5.46
C ALA A 78 14.08 9.23 6.61
N LEU A 79 13.12 8.32 6.85
CA LEU A 79 13.29 7.24 7.81
C LEU A 79 14.39 6.27 7.38
N LYS A 80 14.43 5.87 6.09
CA LYS A 80 15.47 4.96 5.58
C LYS A 80 16.86 5.55 5.76
N GLU A 81 17.06 6.80 5.32
CA GLU A 81 18.36 7.47 5.40
C GLU A 81 18.75 7.74 6.86
N GLY A 82 17.83 8.26 7.64
CA GLY A 82 18.15 8.69 9.01
C GLY A 82 18.26 7.56 10.02
N LEU A 83 17.57 6.42 9.83
CA LEU A 83 17.71 5.24 10.70
C LEU A 83 18.91 4.36 10.33
N ALA A 84 19.39 4.39 9.09
CA ALA A 84 20.45 3.50 8.63
C ALA A 84 21.71 3.50 9.54
N PRO A 85 22.26 4.63 10.01
CA PRO A 85 23.42 4.65 10.90
C PRO A 85 23.17 4.06 12.29
N ARG A 86 21.91 3.91 12.68
CA ARG A 86 21.47 3.50 14.02
C ARG A 86 20.62 2.23 14.00
N ALA A 87 20.51 1.60 12.83
CA ALA A 87 19.61 0.45 12.62
C ALA A 87 19.94 -0.71 13.57
N ALA A 88 21.23 -0.98 13.80
CA ALA A 88 21.65 -2.02 14.73
C ALA A 88 21.28 -1.71 16.19
N ASP A 89 21.48 -0.46 16.63
CA ASP A 89 21.20 -0.05 18.02
C ASP A 89 19.69 -0.05 18.31
N LEU A 90 18.90 0.48 17.36
CA LEU A 90 17.45 0.57 17.50
C LEU A 90 16.75 -0.75 17.18
N GLY A 91 17.40 -1.62 16.41
CA GLY A 91 16.80 -2.85 15.91
C GLY A 91 15.69 -2.59 14.90
N ILE A 92 15.74 -1.47 14.15
CA ILE A 92 14.79 -1.12 13.08
C ILE A 92 15.55 -0.93 11.78
N TYR A 93 15.15 -1.66 10.76
CA TYR A 93 15.73 -1.63 9.41
C TYR A 93 14.68 -1.22 8.38
N VAL A 94 15.10 -0.51 7.34
CA VAL A 94 14.20 -0.04 6.28
C VAL A 94 14.77 -0.43 4.92
N ALA A 95 13.98 -1.19 4.16
CA ALA A 95 14.30 -1.61 2.81
C ALA A 95 13.35 -0.98 1.79
N GLY A 96 13.79 -0.83 0.54
CA GLY A 96 12.94 -0.35 -0.55
C GLY A 96 13.01 1.16 -0.77
N GLY A 97 11.95 1.73 -1.35
CA GLY A 97 11.86 3.14 -1.69
C GLY A 97 11.07 3.39 -2.99
N LYS A 98 11.38 4.46 -3.72
CA LYS A 98 10.66 4.90 -4.93
C LYS A 98 11.27 4.32 -6.22
N GLY A 99 10.43 3.95 -7.18
CA GLY A 99 10.82 3.59 -8.54
C GLY A 99 11.74 2.36 -8.61
N LYS A 100 12.93 2.49 -9.16
CA LYS A 100 13.88 1.35 -9.28
C LYS A 100 14.30 0.78 -7.93
N THR A 101 14.39 1.61 -6.90
CA THR A 101 14.75 1.19 -5.54
C THR A 101 13.69 0.27 -4.92
N SER A 102 12.41 0.48 -5.23
CA SER A 102 11.34 -0.42 -4.75
C SER A 102 11.52 -1.87 -5.23
N ARG A 103 12.11 -2.05 -6.41
CA ARG A 103 12.37 -3.39 -6.99
C ARG A 103 13.53 -4.11 -6.32
N GLN A 104 14.40 -3.39 -5.62
CA GLN A 104 15.54 -3.96 -4.88
C GLN A 104 15.15 -4.44 -3.47
N THR A 105 13.97 -4.08 -2.99
CA THR A 105 13.49 -4.42 -1.64
C THR A 105 13.70 -5.90 -1.28
N PRO A 106 13.38 -6.89 -2.14
CA PRO A 106 13.60 -8.30 -1.81
C PRO A 106 15.09 -8.65 -1.63
N ASN A 107 16.00 -8.00 -2.34
CA ASN A 107 17.44 -8.23 -2.21
C ASN A 107 17.98 -7.58 -0.93
N GLU A 108 17.61 -6.30 -0.69
CA GLU A 108 17.94 -5.60 0.56
C GLU A 108 17.46 -6.40 1.79
N LEU A 109 16.27 -7.01 1.73
CA LEU A 109 15.74 -7.82 2.84
C LEU A 109 16.51 -9.13 3.05
N ARG A 110 17.06 -9.75 2.00
CA ARG A 110 17.94 -10.91 2.16
C ARG A 110 19.25 -10.52 2.86
N GLU A 111 19.82 -9.38 2.47
CA GLU A 111 21.04 -8.85 3.09
C GLU A 111 20.77 -8.49 4.57
N ILE A 112 19.71 -7.77 4.87
CA ILE A 112 19.30 -7.44 6.24
C ILE A 112 19.06 -8.73 7.03
N GLY A 113 18.34 -9.71 6.48
CA GLY A 113 18.10 -10.99 7.12
C GLY A 113 19.40 -11.69 7.53
N SER A 114 20.42 -11.66 6.66
CA SER A 114 21.74 -12.22 6.97
C SER A 114 22.44 -11.46 8.10
N ILE A 115 22.29 -10.12 8.19
CA ILE A 115 22.88 -9.30 9.24
C ILE A 115 22.23 -9.55 10.60
N VAL A 116 20.90 -9.68 10.62
CA VAL A 116 20.13 -9.79 11.87
C VAL A 116 19.78 -11.24 12.27
N GLY A 117 20.25 -12.23 11.51
CA GLY A 117 20.00 -13.64 11.80
C GLY A 117 18.58 -14.11 11.52
N MET A 118 17.90 -13.50 10.53
CA MET A 118 16.54 -13.85 10.13
C MET A 118 16.50 -14.52 8.76
N ASP A 119 15.38 -15.23 8.47
CA ASP A 119 15.12 -15.79 7.15
C ASP A 119 14.83 -14.67 6.12
N GLY A 120 15.87 -14.22 5.44
CA GLY A 120 15.80 -13.21 4.39
C GLY A 120 14.95 -13.65 3.18
N ALA A 121 14.80 -14.96 2.92
CA ALA A 121 13.95 -15.47 1.85
C ALA A 121 12.47 -15.27 2.22
N ARG A 122 12.10 -15.51 3.47
CA ARG A 122 10.76 -15.27 4.01
C ARG A 122 10.43 -13.78 4.00
N LEU A 123 11.35 -12.92 4.42
CA LEU A 123 11.16 -11.46 4.38
C LEU A 123 10.96 -10.97 2.94
N ALA A 124 11.79 -11.44 2.00
CA ALA A 124 11.64 -11.13 0.59
C ALA A 124 10.32 -11.66 -0.01
N TYR A 125 9.83 -12.81 0.47
CA TYR A 125 8.51 -13.33 0.10
C TYR A 125 7.40 -12.40 0.58
N ASN A 126 7.40 -12.01 1.86
CA ASN A 126 6.40 -11.11 2.45
C ASN A 126 6.34 -9.77 1.69
N SER A 127 7.50 -9.19 1.38
CA SER A 127 7.59 -7.96 0.57
C SER A 127 6.97 -8.13 -0.82
N ARG A 128 7.31 -9.23 -1.51
CA ARG A 128 6.73 -9.51 -2.84
C ARG A 128 5.23 -9.76 -2.80
N MET A 129 4.74 -10.46 -1.77
CA MET A 129 3.31 -10.73 -1.63
C MET A 129 2.53 -9.46 -1.38
N ALA A 130 2.97 -8.59 -0.46
CA ALA A 130 2.35 -7.29 -0.25
C ALA A 130 2.27 -6.46 -1.55
N ALA A 131 3.36 -6.39 -2.31
CA ALA A 131 3.37 -5.69 -3.59
C ALA A 131 2.46 -6.34 -4.64
N LYS A 132 2.42 -7.68 -4.72
CA LYS A 132 1.57 -8.40 -5.68
C LYS A 132 0.09 -8.30 -5.35
N VAL A 133 -0.27 -8.31 -4.09
CA VAL A 133 -1.66 -8.12 -3.67
C VAL A 133 -2.15 -6.76 -4.14
N ASP A 134 -1.43 -5.67 -3.85
CA ASP A 134 -1.86 -4.31 -4.18
C ASP A 134 -1.69 -3.93 -5.67
N SER A 135 -0.98 -4.75 -6.45
CA SER A 135 -0.83 -4.52 -7.89
C SER A 135 -1.61 -5.51 -8.77
N ALA A 136 -2.08 -6.64 -8.21
CA ALA A 136 -2.70 -7.69 -9.01
C ALA A 136 -3.99 -8.27 -8.41
N ALA A 137 -4.07 -8.48 -7.09
CA ALA A 137 -5.28 -9.02 -6.46
C ALA A 137 -6.29 -7.90 -6.12
N VAL A 138 -5.81 -6.69 -5.83
CA VAL A 138 -6.60 -5.46 -5.78
C VAL A 138 -6.30 -4.68 -7.06
N GLN A 139 -7.29 -4.51 -7.93
CA GLN A 139 -7.15 -3.78 -9.20
C GLN A 139 -8.05 -2.55 -9.15
N ASP A 140 -7.53 -1.52 -8.52
CA ASP A 140 -8.19 -0.25 -8.24
C ASP A 140 -7.72 0.89 -9.17
N GLY A 141 -6.91 0.56 -10.17
CA GLY A 141 -6.39 1.50 -11.15
C GLY A 141 -5.15 2.28 -10.70
N PHE A 142 -4.57 1.94 -9.53
CA PHE A 142 -3.35 2.59 -9.04
C PHE A 142 -2.12 1.71 -9.28
N ASP A 143 -1.16 2.21 -10.04
CA ASP A 143 0.10 1.54 -10.31
C ASP A 143 1.12 1.79 -9.20
N ILE A 144 1.56 0.72 -8.52
CA ILE A 144 2.52 0.80 -7.39
C ILE A 144 3.89 1.27 -7.89
N TYR A 145 4.35 2.41 -7.41
CA TYR A 145 5.66 2.99 -7.74
C TYR A 145 6.58 3.21 -6.53
N HIS A 146 6.03 3.09 -5.32
CA HIS A 146 6.77 3.17 -4.06
C HIS A 146 6.45 1.97 -3.19
N HIS A 147 7.49 1.37 -2.61
CA HIS A 147 7.37 0.26 -1.66
C HIS A 147 8.50 0.36 -0.64
N SER A 148 8.13 0.55 0.63
CA SER A 148 9.06 0.56 1.76
C SER A 148 8.66 -0.50 2.77
N PHE A 149 9.63 -1.31 3.16
CA PHE A 149 9.48 -2.39 4.13
C PHE A 149 10.28 -2.03 5.39
N PHE A 150 9.61 -1.97 6.52
CA PHE A 150 10.15 -1.71 7.84
C PHE A 150 10.21 -3.02 8.61
N LEU A 151 11.38 -3.36 9.14
CA LEU A 151 11.64 -4.61 9.85
C LEU A 151 12.21 -4.31 11.22
N SER A 152 11.71 -4.98 12.26
CA SER A 152 12.35 -5.01 13.58
C SER A 152 13.17 -6.28 13.76
N THR A 153 14.18 -6.21 14.63
CA THR A 153 14.96 -7.40 15.04
C THR A 153 14.13 -8.43 15.83
N ASP A 154 12.90 -8.08 16.21
CA ASP A 154 11.96 -8.98 16.85
C ASP A 154 11.16 -9.82 15.82
N GLY A 155 11.41 -9.64 14.52
CA GLY A 155 10.71 -10.33 13.43
C GLY A 155 9.40 -9.68 12.97
N GLU A 156 8.99 -8.60 13.64
CA GLU A 156 7.80 -7.82 13.25
C GLU A 156 8.13 -6.92 12.06
N TRP A 157 7.14 -6.70 11.19
CA TRP A 157 7.32 -5.86 10.02
C TRP A 157 6.08 -5.03 9.68
N ALA A 158 6.31 -3.93 8.99
CA ALA A 158 5.27 -3.13 8.37
C ALA A 158 5.67 -2.77 6.93
N VAL A 159 4.67 -2.56 6.05
CA VAL A 159 4.89 -2.05 4.70
C VAL A 159 4.06 -0.80 4.50
N VAL A 160 4.69 0.20 3.92
CA VAL A 160 4.02 1.39 3.38
C VAL A 160 4.36 1.47 1.91
N GLN A 161 3.34 1.33 1.06
CA GLN A 161 3.51 1.46 -0.38
C GLN A 161 2.47 2.39 -0.99
N GLN A 162 2.75 2.90 -2.16
CA GLN A 162 1.89 3.87 -2.83
C GLN A 162 1.79 3.60 -4.31
N GLY A 163 0.55 3.59 -4.79
CA GLY A 163 0.21 3.62 -6.20
C GLY A 163 -0.24 5.01 -6.66
N MET A 164 -0.15 5.25 -7.95
CA MET A 164 -0.63 6.46 -8.60
C MET A 164 -1.50 6.09 -9.79
N ARG A 165 -2.57 6.84 -10.00
CA ARG A 165 -3.42 6.76 -11.17
C ARG A 165 -3.10 7.96 -12.07
N GLU A 166 -2.53 7.67 -13.25
CA GLU A 166 -2.07 8.72 -14.17
C GLU A 166 -3.21 9.60 -14.71
N GLY A 167 -4.41 9.02 -14.89
CA GLY A 167 -5.54 9.70 -15.54
C GLY A 167 -6.06 10.93 -14.79
N ASP A 168 -6.04 10.91 -13.46
CA ASP A 168 -6.52 12.01 -12.60
C ASP A 168 -5.46 12.52 -11.61
N GLY A 169 -4.27 11.91 -11.60
CA GLY A 169 -3.18 12.33 -10.76
C GLY A 169 -3.38 12.03 -9.27
N THR A 170 -4.32 11.16 -8.93
CA THR A 170 -4.57 10.77 -7.55
C THR A 170 -3.62 9.66 -7.09
N ALA A 171 -3.39 9.56 -5.79
CA ALA A 171 -2.56 8.54 -5.19
C ALA A 171 -3.34 7.71 -4.18
N ARG A 172 -2.89 6.47 -3.99
CA ARG A 172 -3.43 5.55 -2.99
C ARG A 172 -2.28 4.93 -2.21
N ARG A 173 -2.38 4.97 -0.89
CA ARG A 173 -1.38 4.43 0.03
C ARG A 173 -1.93 3.21 0.73
N TYR A 174 -1.15 2.14 0.72
CA TYR A 174 -1.47 0.86 1.32
C TYR A 174 -0.56 0.64 2.51
N HIS A 175 -1.17 0.32 3.65
CA HIS A 175 -0.50 0.06 4.90
C HIS A 175 -0.67 -1.41 5.30
N TRP A 176 0.44 -2.04 5.62
CA TRP A 176 0.48 -3.42 6.08
C TRP A 176 1.16 -3.51 7.44
N LEU A 177 0.66 -4.43 8.27
CA LEU A 177 1.29 -4.77 9.55
C LEU A 177 1.40 -6.28 9.65
N GLY A 178 2.63 -6.81 9.73
CA GLY A 178 2.91 -8.24 9.67
C GLY A 178 2.16 -9.05 10.72
N SER A 179 2.02 -8.54 11.93
CA SER A 179 1.29 -9.19 13.03
C SER A 179 -0.23 -9.31 12.79
N LYS A 180 -0.78 -8.58 11.81
CA LYS A 180 -2.19 -8.67 11.39
C LYS A 180 -2.40 -9.54 10.16
N VAL A 181 -1.33 -9.94 9.48
CA VAL A 181 -1.41 -10.76 8.27
C VAL A 181 -1.44 -12.24 8.65
N SER A 182 -2.64 -12.79 8.75
CA SER A 182 -2.85 -14.24 8.88
C SER A 182 -2.90 -14.95 7.52
N ASP A 183 -3.32 -14.23 6.49
CA ASP A 183 -3.47 -14.68 5.10
C ASP A 183 -3.25 -13.47 4.19
N PHE A 184 -2.36 -13.59 3.21
CA PHE A 184 -2.06 -12.49 2.27
C PHE A 184 -3.22 -12.17 1.32
N VAL A 185 -4.18 -13.07 1.18
CA VAL A 185 -5.25 -12.92 0.19
C VAL A 185 -6.65 -12.81 0.80
N ASN A 186 -6.74 -12.61 2.12
CA ASN A 186 -8.01 -12.40 2.80
C ASN A 186 -7.95 -11.23 3.78
N GLU A 187 -8.45 -10.05 3.36
CA GLU A 187 -8.47 -8.79 4.11
C GLU A 187 -7.11 -8.45 4.79
N PRO A 188 -5.98 -8.50 4.06
CA PRO A 188 -4.65 -8.51 4.68
C PRO A 188 -4.14 -7.13 5.13
N HIS A 189 -4.77 -6.05 4.66
CA HIS A 189 -4.30 -4.69 4.90
C HIS A 189 -4.59 -4.23 6.32
N ALA A 190 -3.65 -3.54 6.94
CA ALA A 190 -3.92 -2.75 8.13
C ALA A 190 -4.86 -1.59 7.79
N ALA A 191 -4.61 -0.91 6.65
CA ALA A 191 -5.47 0.12 6.12
C ALA A 191 -5.12 0.46 4.65
N ILE A 192 -6.08 1.03 3.92
CA ILE A 192 -5.86 1.63 2.60
C ILE A 192 -6.42 3.06 2.64
N ALA A 193 -5.57 4.04 2.31
CA ALA A 193 -5.90 5.45 2.26
C ALA A 193 -5.83 5.96 0.81
N SER A 194 -6.80 6.75 0.39
CA SER A 194 -6.89 7.28 -0.97
C SER A 194 -7.05 8.80 -0.95
N ASP A 195 -6.39 9.48 -1.89
CA ASP A 195 -6.60 10.90 -2.15
C ASP A 195 -7.88 11.14 -2.95
N ALA A 196 -8.39 10.10 -3.62
CA ALA A 196 -9.66 10.12 -4.35
C ALA A 196 -10.81 9.64 -3.44
N ALA A 197 -12.02 10.11 -3.73
CA ALA A 197 -13.21 9.49 -3.17
C ALA A 197 -13.27 8.01 -3.57
N PRO A 198 -13.80 7.12 -2.70
CA PRO A 198 -14.03 5.74 -3.08
C PRO A 198 -14.91 5.67 -4.32
N ALA A 199 -14.64 4.70 -5.19
CA ALA A 199 -15.51 4.46 -6.34
C ALA A 199 -16.93 4.15 -5.84
N PRO A 200 -18.00 4.73 -6.44
CA PRO A 200 -19.36 4.42 -6.07
C PRO A 200 -19.62 2.91 -6.21
N THR A 201 -20.11 2.29 -5.15
CA THR A 201 -20.34 0.84 -5.10
C THR A 201 -21.50 0.37 -5.99
N GLU A 202 -22.34 1.29 -6.50
CA GLU A 202 -23.59 0.96 -7.17
C GLU A 202 -23.64 1.34 -8.67
N THR A 203 -22.74 2.15 -9.17
CA THR A 203 -22.70 2.53 -10.58
C THR A 203 -21.51 1.90 -11.27
N GLY A 204 -21.74 0.85 -12.03
CA GLY A 204 -20.78 -0.05 -12.69
C GLY A 204 -19.73 0.56 -13.62
N GLU A 205 -19.38 1.83 -13.53
CA GLU A 205 -18.48 2.48 -14.50
C GLU A 205 -16.99 2.42 -14.16
N GLN A 206 -16.58 2.05 -12.96
CA GLN A 206 -15.17 1.78 -12.62
C GLN A 206 -15.06 1.02 -11.30
N GLY A 207 -15.65 -0.18 -11.21
CA GLY A 207 -15.53 -1.03 -10.04
C GLY A 207 -14.09 -1.47 -9.79
N VAL A 208 -13.71 -1.56 -8.53
CA VAL A 208 -12.43 -2.12 -8.10
C VAL A 208 -12.55 -3.63 -8.08
N LEU A 209 -11.74 -4.36 -8.87
CA LEU A 209 -11.64 -5.81 -8.70
C LEU A 209 -10.90 -6.09 -7.38
N ASN A 210 -11.61 -6.66 -6.39
CA ASN A 210 -11.07 -6.91 -5.06
C ASN A 210 -11.11 -8.41 -4.72
N LEU A 211 -10.06 -9.11 -5.11
CA LEU A 211 -9.93 -10.54 -4.82
C LEU A 211 -9.49 -10.84 -3.38
N VAL A 212 -9.12 -9.83 -2.59
CA VAL A 212 -8.78 -10.04 -1.18
C VAL A 212 -9.97 -9.81 -0.23
N ALA A 213 -11.11 -9.37 -0.74
CA ALA A 213 -12.32 -9.29 0.04
C ALA A 213 -12.77 -10.68 0.50
N THR A 214 -13.36 -10.77 1.70
CA THR A 214 -13.85 -12.04 2.25
C THR A 214 -14.86 -12.70 1.32
N GLU A 215 -15.76 -11.93 0.71
CA GLU A 215 -16.75 -12.41 -0.26
C GLU A 215 -16.15 -12.95 -1.56
N SER A 216 -14.89 -12.67 -1.85
CA SER A 216 -14.16 -13.21 -3.02
C SER A 216 -13.58 -14.61 -2.79
N ALA A 217 -13.84 -15.25 -1.66
CA ALA A 217 -13.27 -16.58 -1.34
C ALA A 217 -13.58 -17.63 -2.42
N GLY A 218 -14.80 -17.66 -2.96
CA GLY A 218 -15.18 -18.54 -4.07
C GLY A 218 -14.34 -18.26 -5.32
N ALA A 219 -14.22 -17.00 -5.71
CA ALA A 219 -13.43 -16.59 -6.88
C ALA A 219 -11.94 -16.97 -6.73
N ARG A 220 -11.37 -16.82 -5.52
CA ARG A 220 -10.00 -17.25 -5.23
C ARG A 220 -9.83 -18.76 -5.38
N SER A 221 -10.75 -19.55 -4.81
CA SER A 221 -10.73 -21.00 -4.88
C SER A 221 -10.82 -21.50 -6.33
N SER A 222 -11.81 -21.02 -7.08
CA SER A 222 -11.99 -21.38 -8.49
C SER A 222 -10.83 -20.92 -9.36
N SER A 223 -10.23 -19.75 -9.10
CA SER A 223 -9.03 -19.27 -9.80
C SER A 223 -7.83 -20.19 -9.56
N ALA A 224 -7.64 -20.68 -8.34
CA ALA A 224 -6.56 -21.60 -8.00
C ALA A 224 -6.77 -22.99 -8.64
N GLU A 225 -8.01 -23.48 -8.63
CA GLU A 225 -8.37 -24.71 -9.31
C GLU A 225 -8.13 -24.64 -10.81
N PHE A 226 -8.57 -23.55 -11.43
CA PHE A 226 -8.41 -23.33 -12.86
C PHE A 226 -6.93 -23.16 -13.27
N ALA A 227 -6.11 -22.54 -12.43
CA ALA A 227 -4.68 -22.39 -12.68
C ALA A 227 -3.89 -23.71 -12.72
N ARG A 228 -4.47 -24.80 -12.19
CA ARG A 228 -3.90 -26.16 -12.22
C ARG A 228 -4.37 -26.99 -13.40
N GLN A 229 -5.33 -26.51 -14.18
CA GLN A 229 -5.84 -27.23 -15.34
C GLN A 229 -4.87 -27.15 -16.53
N GLU A 230 -4.99 -28.07 -17.47
CA GLU A 230 -4.16 -28.08 -18.66
C GLU A 230 -4.23 -26.72 -19.40
N PRO A 231 -3.09 -26.09 -19.71
CA PRO A 231 -3.04 -24.74 -20.29
C PRO A 231 -3.85 -24.57 -21.58
N ARG A 232 -4.00 -25.62 -22.37
CA ARG A 232 -4.80 -25.60 -23.61
C ARG A 232 -6.30 -25.50 -23.31
N LEU A 233 -6.78 -26.18 -22.27
CA LEU A 233 -8.18 -26.11 -21.83
C LEU A 233 -8.46 -24.74 -21.29
N VAL A 234 -7.59 -24.23 -20.41
CA VAL A 234 -7.70 -22.88 -19.82
C VAL A 234 -7.72 -21.82 -20.90
N ALA A 235 -6.81 -21.85 -21.87
CA ALA A 235 -6.77 -20.90 -22.97
C ALA A 235 -8.04 -20.94 -23.84
N ARG A 236 -8.61 -22.14 -24.06
CA ARG A 236 -9.88 -22.30 -24.78
C ARG A 236 -11.06 -21.69 -24.02
N GLU A 237 -11.16 -21.94 -22.73
CA GLU A 237 -12.25 -21.36 -21.92
C GLU A 237 -12.13 -19.82 -21.84
N ILE A 238 -10.93 -19.28 -21.67
CA ILE A 238 -10.68 -17.85 -21.75
C ILE A 238 -11.11 -17.29 -23.10
N ALA A 239 -10.76 -17.96 -24.22
CA ALA A 239 -11.15 -17.53 -25.55
C ALA A 239 -12.69 -17.53 -25.74
N ARG A 240 -13.41 -18.48 -25.12
CA ARG A 240 -14.88 -18.51 -25.14
C ARG A 240 -15.46 -17.34 -24.33
N VAL A 241 -14.94 -17.10 -23.12
CA VAL A 241 -15.39 -16.00 -22.25
C VAL A 241 -15.20 -14.64 -22.91
N ILE A 242 -14.11 -14.46 -23.66
CA ILE A 242 -13.82 -13.24 -24.44
C ILE A 242 -14.90 -12.93 -25.48
N THR A 243 -15.58 -13.93 -26.04
CA THR A 243 -16.64 -13.74 -27.03
C THR A 243 -18.00 -13.41 -26.42
N LEU A 244 -18.16 -13.53 -25.12
CA LEU A 244 -19.41 -13.24 -24.42
C LEU A 244 -19.57 -11.71 -24.22
N ALA A 245 -20.82 -11.25 -24.24
CA ALA A 245 -21.17 -9.92 -23.78
C ALA A 245 -21.07 -9.90 -22.25
N LEU A 246 -19.99 -9.33 -21.74
CA LEU A 246 -19.77 -9.23 -20.30
C LEU A 246 -20.64 -8.15 -19.67
N PRO A 247 -21.11 -8.31 -18.43
CA PRO A 247 -21.74 -7.25 -17.68
C PRO A 247 -20.87 -5.99 -17.62
N SER A 248 -21.48 -4.81 -17.61
CA SER A 248 -20.78 -3.51 -17.61
C SER A 248 -19.80 -3.32 -16.43
N ARG A 249 -19.99 -4.05 -15.32
CA ARG A 249 -19.05 -4.09 -14.20
C ARG A 249 -17.66 -4.65 -14.56
N HIS A 250 -17.58 -5.46 -15.63
CA HIS A 250 -16.31 -5.95 -16.17
C HIS A 250 -15.80 -4.97 -17.24
N TRP A 251 -15.21 -3.89 -16.81
CA TRP A 251 -14.62 -2.85 -17.68
C TRP A 251 -13.33 -3.31 -18.42
N VAL A 252 -13.20 -4.61 -18.62
CA VAL A 252 -12.05 -5.22 -19.30
C VAL A 252 -12.22 -5.06 -20.81
N ASP A 253 -11.36 -4.30 -21.46
CA ASP A 253 -11.17 -4.45 -22.91
C ASP A 253 -10.33 -5.73 -23.14
N VAL A 254 -11.05 -6.83 -23.25
CA VAL A 254 -10.43 -8.16 -23.36
C VAL A 254 -9.46 -8.25 -24.52
N LYS A 255 -9.71 -7.51 -25.61
CA LYS A 255 -8.85 -7.51 -26.80
C LYS A 255 -7.53 -6.77 -26.57
N LYS A 256 -7.55 -5.70 -25.75
CA LYS A 256 -6.34 -4.93 -25.42
C LYS A 256 -5.62 -5.46 -24.19
N ASP A 257 -6.36 -5.97 -23.22
CA ASP A 257 -5.82 -6.33 -21.91
C ASP A 257 -5.27 -7.75 -21.85
N ILE A 258 -5.74 -8.66 -22.69
CA ILE A 258 -5.27 -10.05 -22.71
C ILE A 258 -4.38 -10.28 -23.93
N ASN A 259 -3.05 -10.31 -23.72
CA ASN A 259 -2.11 -10.78 -24.72
C ASN A 259 -2.08 -12.32 -24.68
N PRO A 260 -2.58 -13.03 -25.72
CA PRO A 260 -2.70 -14.50 -25.70
C PRO A 260 -1.36 -15.21 -25.50
N ALA A 261 -0.27 -14.69 -26.08
CA ALA A 261 1.06 -15.30 -25.97
C ALA A 261 1.61 -15.19 -24.53
N HIS A 262 1.44 -14.01 -23.90
CA HIS A 262 1.84 -13.81 -22.51
C HIS A 262 1.00 -14.66 -21.57
N LEU A 263 -0.32 -14.66 -21.77
CA LEU A 263 -1.23 -15.46 -20.94
C LEU A 263 -0.90 -16.95 -21.03
N ARG A 264 -0.64 -17.49 -22.24
CA ARG A 264 -0.23 -18.87 -22.42
C ARG A 264 1.04 -19.23 -21.63
N LYS A 265 2.03 -18.33 -21.61
CA LYS A 265 3.26 -18.54 -20.83
C LYS A 265 2.95 -18.57 -19.32
N VAL A 266 2.11 -17.65 -18.83
CA VAL A 266 1.69 -17.61 -17.42
C VAL A 266 0.93 -18.89 -17.05
N LEU A 267 -0.03 -19.31 -17.88
CA LEU A 267 -0.81 -20.52 -17.65
C LEU A 267 0.06 -21.78 -17.59
N LEU A 268 1.09 -21.86 -18.44
CA LEU A 268 2.05 -22.96 -18.37
C LEU A 268 2.82 -22.93 -17.03
N SER A 269 3.30 -21.76 -16.63
CA SER A 269 4.03 -21.61 -15.37
C SER A 269 3.15 -21.91 -14.14
N THR A 270 1.87 -21.56 -14.17
CA THR A 270 0.93 -21.90 -13.07
C THR A 270 0.62 -23.40 -13.05
N TYR A 271 0.44 -24.02 -14.20
CA TYR A 271 0.23 -25.46 -14.31
C TYR A 271 1.42 -26.26 -13.76
N GLU A 272 2.65 -25.89 -14.16
CA GLU A 272 3.88 -26.52 -13.67
C GLU A 272 4.10 -26.31 -12.16
N ALA A 273 3.76 -25.12 -11.66
CA ALA A 273 3.88 -24.78 -10.22
C ALA A 273 2.81 -25.48 -9.35
N ASN A 274 1.72 -25.94 -9.94
CA ASN A 274 0.60 -26.64 -9.28
C ASN A 274 0.12 -25.95 -7.99
N PRO A 275 -0.29 -24.65 -8.02
CA PRO A 275 -0.64 -23.89 -6.83
C PRO A 275 -1.89 -24.46 -6.14
N GLN A 276 -1.83 -24.67 -4.84
CA GLN A 276 -2.92 -25.25 -4.07
C GLN A 276 -3.95 -24.23 -3.60
N ASN A 277 -3.58 -22.95 -3.58
CA ASN A 277 -4.43 -21.84 -3.19
C ASN A 277 -4.08 -20.58 -4.00
N PHE A 278 -4.89 -19.53 -3.83
CA PHE A 278 -4.73 -18.29 -4.60
C PHE A 278 -3.45 -17.51 -4.23
N GLU A 279 -2.99 -17.58 -2.99
CA GLU A 279 -1.71 -17.00 -2.60
C GLU A 279 -0.56 -17.60 -3.40
N GLN A 280 -0.55 -18.91 -3.56
CA GLN A 280 0.44 -19.60 -4.38
C GLN A 280 0.32 -19.24 -5.87
N VAL A 281 -0.91 -19.05 -6.39
CA VAL A 281 -1.10 -18.51 -7.76
C VAL A 281 -0.43 -17.16 -7.91
N LEU A 282 -0.66 -16.23 -6.96
CA LEU A 282 -0.01 -14.92 -6.98
C LEU A 282 1.51 -15.01 -6.88
N ALA A 283 2.03 -15.97 -6.10
CA ALA A 283 3.47 -16.16 -5.93
C ALA A 283 4.19 -16.62 -7.19
N VAL A 284 3.49 -17.24 -8.17
CA VAL A 284 4.11 -17.71 -9.42
C VAL A 284 4.72 -16.53 -10.19
N PRO A 285 5.99 -16.67 -10.66
CA PRO A 285 6.60 -15.65 -11.50
C PRO A 285 5.81 -15.39 -12.78
N GLY A 286 5.61 -14.09 -13.11
CA GLY A 286 4.85 -13.69 -14.30
C GLY A 286 3.34 -13.55 -14.08
N VAL A 287 2.77 -14.08 -13.01
CA VAL A 287 1.37 -13.80 -12.64
C VAL A 287 1.26 -12.35 -12.18
N GLY A 288 0.50 -11.57 -12.91
CA GLY A 288 0.22 -10.15 -12.64
C GLY A 288 -1.25 -9.84 -12.87
N ALA A 289 -1.62 -8.56 -12.81
CA ALA A 289 -3.00 -8.07 -12.85
C ALA A 289 -3.82 -8.68 -14.01
N LYS A 290 -3.27 -8.71 -15.21
CA LYS A 290 -3.97 -9.25 -16.40
C LYS A 290 -4.30 -10.74 -16.29
N ALA A 291 -3.36 -11.54 -15.78
CA ALA A 291 -3.58 -12.97 -15.60
C ALA A 291 -4.60 -13.22 -14.47
N VAL A 292 -4.48 -12.52 -13.36
CA VAL A 292 -5.41 -12.60 -12.23
C VAL A 292 -6.82 -12.20 -12.65
N ARG A 293 -6.97 -11.13 -13.44
CA ARG A 293 -8.26 -10.70 -13.99
C ARG A 293 -8.89 -11.75 -14.89
N ALA A 294 -8.10 -12.37 -15.76
CA ALA A 294 -8.58 -13.43 -16.63
C ALA A 294 -9.05 -14.66 -15.83
N LEU A 295 -8.31 -15.06 -14.80
CA LEU A 295 -8.70 -16.15 -13.91
C LEU A 295 -9.99 -15.83 -13.15
N ALA A 296 -10.13 -14.61 -12.60
CA ALA A 296 -11.33 -14.17 -11.89
C ALA A 296 -12.56 -14.14 -12.82
N LEU A 297 -12.37 -13.69 -14.05
CA LEU A 297 -13.46 -13.70 -15.05
C LEU A 297 -13.92 -15.11 -15.39
N VAL A 298 -13.00 -16.05 -15.57
CA VAL A 298 -13.34 -17.44 -15.79
C VAL A 298 -14.00 -18.05 -14.56
N ALA A 299 -13.52 -17.75 -13.36
CA ALA A 299 -14.13 -18.20 -12.12
C ALA A 299 -15.62 -17.77 -12.03
N GLU A 300 -15.92 -16.53 -12.42
CA GLU A 300 -17.31 -16.06 -12.44
C GLU A 300 -18.15 -16.73 -13.52
N VAL A 301 -17.67 -16.75 -14.77
CA VAL A 301 -18.48 -17.20 -15.92
C VAL A 301 -18.62 -18.73 -15.95
N VAL A 302 -17.57 -19.48 -15.60
CA VAL A 302 -17.57 -20.94 -15.67
C VAL A 302 -18.04 -21.60 -14.38
N TYR A 303 -17.65 -21.03 -13.23
CA TYR A 303 -17.94 -21.63 -11.92
C TYR A 303 -19.03 -20.87 -11.14
N GLY A 304 -19.52 -19.73 -11.64
CA GLY A 304 -20.53 -18.92 -10.95
C GLY A 304 -20.02 -18.28 -9.65
N THR A 305 -18.72 -18.07 -9.52
CA THR A 305 -18.10 -17.51 -8.32
C THR A 305 -17.55 -16.10 -8.60
N PRO A 306 -18.38 -15.04 -8.45
CA PRO A 306 -17.97 -13.68 -8.74
C PRO A 306 -16.97 -13.17 -7.70
N ALA A 307 -16.07 -12.30 -8.15
CA ALA A 307 -15.22 -11.51 -7.27
C ALA A 307 -15.96 -10.27 -6.75
N SER A 308 -15.54 -9.76 -5.60
CA SER A 308 -15.98 -8.46 -5.08
C SER A 308 -15.54 -7.33 -5.99
N MET A 309 -16.43 -6.36 -6.20
CA MET A 309 -16.15 -5.12 -6.90
C MET A 309 -16.09 -3.91 -5.93
N ARG A 310 -16.09 -4.20 -4.63
CA ARG A 310 -16.08 -3.19 -3.58
C ARG A 310 -14.67 -2.62 -3.37
N ASP A 311 -14.58 -1.29 -3.37
CA ASP A 311 -13.32 -0.60 -3.06
C ASP A 311 -12.89 -0.90 -1.61
N PRO A 312 -11.68 -1.45 -1.38
CA PRO A 312 -11.19 -1.74 -0.05
C PRO A 312 -10.66 -0.50 0.69
N ALA A 313 -10.58 0.68 0.05
CA ALA A 313 -10.12 1.90 0.70
C ALA A 313 -11.12 2.34 1.79
N ARG A 314 -10.61 2.50 3.03
CA ARG A 314 -11.41 2.87 4.20
C ARG A 314 -11.09 4.26 4.74
N PHE A 315 -10.07 4.91 4.18
CA PHE A 315 -9.61 6.23 4.61
C PHE A 315 -9.48 7.13 3.38
N SER A 316 -9.94 8.38 3.53
CA SER A 316 -9.70 9.41 2.54
C SER A 316 -9.07 10.62 3.22
N PHE A 317 -8.05 11.19 2.58
CA PHE A 317 -7.44 12.46 2.96
C PHE A 317 -7.94 13.63 2.09
N ALA A 318 -8.88 13.36 1.16
CA ALA A 318 -9.54 14.39 0.41
C ALA A 318 -10.33 15.29 1.37
N HIS A 319 -9.88 16.54 1.53
CA HIS A 319 -10.57 17.50 2.36
C HIS A 319 -11.81 18.05 1.68
N GLY A 320 -12.87 18.14 2.46
CA GLY A 320 -14.02 18.98 2.18
C GLY A 320 -14.89 18.45 1.08
N GLY A 321 -15.63 17.42 1.40
CA GLY A 321 -17.02 17.30 1.02
C GLY A 321 -17.47 17.79 -0.35
N LYS A 322 -16.74 17.51 -1.43
CA LYS A 322 -17.38 17.55 -2.73
C LYS A 322 -18.44 16.47 -2.84
N ASP A 323 -18.33 15.38 -2.08
CA ASP A 323 -19.17 14.19 -2.19
C ASP A 323 -20.03 13.87 -0.95
N ARG A 324 -20.29 14.83 -0.07
CA ARG A 324 -21.29 14.78 1.01
C ARG A 324 -21.23 13.58 1.99
N HIS A 325 -20.22 12.71 1.91
CA HIS A 325 -20.05 11.59 2.83
C HIS A 325 -18.62 11.61 3.39
N PRO A 326 -18.36 12.42 4.44
CA PRO A 326 -17.11 12.32 5.16
C PRO A 326 -17.04 10.94 5.82
N TYR A 327 -15.93 10.21 5.63
CA TYR A 327 -15.68 9.03 6.45
C TYR A 327 -15.70 9.46 7.92
N PRO A 328 -16.41 8.75 8.80
CA PRO A 328 -16.47 9.10 10.21
C PRO A 328 -15.06 9.03 10.78
N VAL A 329 -14.56 10.18 11.22
CA VAL A 329 -13.31 10.27 11.97
C VAL A 329 -13.59 9.68 13.34
N ASN A 330 -12.91 8.58 13.69
CA ASN A 330 -12.88 8.15 15.09
C ASN A 330 -12.01 9.16 15.86
N ARG A 331 -12.67 10.07 16.58
CA ARG A 331 -12.00 11.17 17.29
C ARG A 331 -11.04 10.66 18.36
N GLU A 332 -11.40 9.61 19.10
CA GLU A 332 -10.55 9.03 20.15
C GLU A 332 -9.22 8.51 19.59
N VAL A 333 -9.26 7.79 18.45
CA VAL A 333 -8.04 7.30 17.79
C VAL A 333 -7.20 8.46 17.24
N TYR A 334 -7.86 9.50 16.75
CA TYR A 334 -7.19 10.71 16.25
C TYR A 334 -6.47 11.43 17.39
N ASP A 335 -7.16 11.75 18.47
CA ASP A 335 -6.62 12.43 19.64
C ASP A 335 -5.45 11.64 20.26
N HIS A 336 -5.59 10.32 20.34
CA HIS A 336 -4.53 9.46 20.84
C HIS A 336 -3.28 9.47 19.93
N SER A 337 -3.46 9.50 18.61
CA SER A 337 -2.34 9.59 17.66
C SER A 337 -1.58 10.91 17.79
N VAL A 338 -2.29 12.00 18.00
CA VAL A 338 -1.71 13.34 18.21
C VAL A 338 -0.94 13.40 19.54
N GLU A 339 -1.52 12.86 20.61
CA GLU A 339 -0.88 12.78 21.93
C GLU A 339 0.46 12.05 21.87
N TRP A 340 0.48 10.89 21.22
CA TRP A 340 1.72 10.12 21.01
C TRP A 340 2.79 10.89 20.23
N LEU A 341 2.39 11.59 19.19
CA LEU A 341 3.34 12.42 18.43
C LEU A 341 3.88 13.57 19.26
N ARG A 342 3.02 14.21 20.08
CA ARG A 342 3.40 15.29 20.98
C ARG A 342 4.46 14.83 21.99
N GLU A 343 4.23 13.67 22.62
CA GLU A 343 5.20 13.06 23.55
C GLU A 343 6.51 12.68 22.84
N ALA A 344 6.42 12.03 21.69
CA ALA A 344 7.61 11.61 20.94
C ALA A 344 8.45 12.82 20.47
N VAL A 345 7.82 13.90 20.02
CA VAL A 345 8.52 15.16 19.66
C VAL A 345 9.18 15.79 20.89
N ALA A 346 8.50 15.81 22.04
CA ALA A 346 9.06 16.37 23.27
C ALA A 346 10.29 15.57 23.76
N LYS A 347 10.32 14.26 23.54
CA LYS A 347 11.42 13.37 23.94
C LYS A 347 12.51 13.22 22.86
N ALA A 348 12.26 13.66 21.63
CA ALA A 348 13.20 13.56 20.54
C ALA A 348 14.50 14.35 20.81
N ARG A 349 15.65 13.73 20.56
CA ARG A 349 16.97 14.36 20.76
C ARG A 349 17.34 15.27 19.58
N VAL A 350 16.60 16.37 19.46
CA VAL A 350 16.81 17.44 18.48
C VAL A 350 16.86 18.79 19.17
N GLY A 351 17.30 19.82 18.47
CA GLY A 351 17.38 21.18 19.06
C GLY A 351 16.00 21.72 19.44
N ARG A 352 15.93 22.48 20.55
CA ARG A 352 14.67 23.04 21.09
C ARG A 352 13.84 23.81 20.05
N SER A 353 14.48 24.57 19.16
CA SER A 353 13.79 25.28 18.08
C SER A 353 13.14 24.34 17.05
N GLU A 354 13.67 23.15 16.86
CA GLU A 354 13.13 22.13 15.97
C GLU A 354 11.96 21.40 16.62
N GLN A 355 12.07 21.09 17.90
CA GLN A 355 10.95 20.55 18.71
C GLN A 355 9.75 21.51 18.70
N LEU A 356 9.96 22.80 18.97
CA LEU A 356 8.90 23.80 18.98
C LEU A 356 8.20 23.89 17.63
N ARG A 357 8.96 23.96 16.52
CA ARG A 357 8.36 23.97 15.18
C ARG A 357 7.60 22.68 14.84
N ALA A 358 8.04 21.55 15.34
CA ALA A 358 7.35 20.27 15.15
C ALA A 358 6.02 20.27 15.93
N LEU A 359 6.00 20.79 17.15
CA LEU A 359 4.79 20.94 17.97
C LEU A 359 3.81 21.96 17.40
N GLU A 360 4.31 23.09 16.86
CA GLU A 360 3.48 24.08 16.16
C GLU A 360 2.77 23.45 14.95
N ARG A 361 3.48 22.72 14.11
CA ARG A 361 2.87 22.01 12.97
C ARG A 361 1.87 20.93 13.40
N LEU A 362 2.11 20.27 14.54
CA LEU A 362 1.16 19.31 15.08
C LEU A 362 -0.12 20.02 15.55
N ALA A 363 -0.01 21.18 16.17
CA ALA A 363 -1.16 21.98 16.59
C ALA A 363 -1.97 22.52 15.38
N GLU A 364 -1.30 22.93 14.30
CA GLU A 364 -1.96 23.29 13.04
C GLU A 364 -2.71 22.10 12.41
N PHE A 365 -2.19 20.89 12.59
CA PHE A 365 -2.84 19.67 12.15
C PHE A 365 -4.10 19.34 12.97
N GLU A 366 -4.09 19.60 14.28
CA GLU A 366 -5.24 19.40 15.17
C GLU A 366 -6.39 20.35 14.84
N HIS A 367 -6.08 21.57 14.39
CA HIS A 367 -7.04 22.64 14.11
C HIS A 367 -6.86 23.18 12.67
N PRO A 368 -7.16 22.38 11.63
CA PRO A 368 -7.13 22.88 10.27
C PRO A 368 -8.21 23.95 10.11
N GLU A 369 -7.78 25.21 9.81
CA GLU A 369 -8.68 26.34 9.51
C GLU A 369 -9.51 26.10 8.23
#